data_2ed87887032b4b9694efd80c5f71cc67
#
_entry.id   2ed87887032b4b9694efd80c5f71cc67
#
_cell.length_a   1.000
_cell.length_b   1.000
_cell.length_c   1.000
_cell.angle_alpha   90.00
_cell.angle_beta   90.00
_cell.angle_gamma   90.00
#
_symmetry.space_group_name_H-M   'P 1'
#
loop_
_entity.id
_entity.type
_entity.pdbx_description
1 polymer ?
#
loop_
_entity_poly.entity_id
_entity_poly.type
_entity_poly.pdbx_seq_one_letter_code
_entity_poly.pdbx_strand_id
1 'polypeptide(L)'
;IPETTFFHSKGISISLNAKKQHIVIKNSSLGDKDQQVSISGGVLKGWKIHTSEGTRLGYPFNENDRLSNSHLTGCITFSDIELLETTISIGPSNCEDALHFVRVLGRNIKVLIQDARSDALDADFSNIFFSSLDIFRAGNDCIDMSSGTYLIQTAVLMQCGDKGISGGEKSKIKITNVSIDGSLLGIVSKD
;
A
#
# COMPACT_ATOMS: atom_id res chain seq x y z
N ILE A 1 1.56 -18.90 -9.04
CA ILE A 1 2.86 -18.28 -8.72
C ILE A 1 3.46 -19.17 -7.64
N PRO A 2 4.63 -19.78 -7.85
CA PRO A 2 5.22 -20.67 -6.86
C PRO A 2 5.45 -19.93 -5.54
N GLU A 3 5.12 -20.58 -4.42
CA GLU A 3 5.38 -20.12 -3.06
C GLU A 3 4.66 -18.82 -2.63
N THR A 4 3.82 -18.24 -3.49
CA THR A 4 3.02 -17.05 -3.12
C THR A 4 1.63 -17.46 -2.68
N THR A 5 1.24 -17.03 -1.50
CA THR A 5 -0.07 -17.27 -0.91
C THR A 5 -0.93 -16.02 -1.06
N PHE A 6 -2.18 -16.21 -1.46
CA PHE A 6 -3.19 -15.17 -1.54
C PHE A 6 -4.29 -15.48 -0.54
N PHE A 7 -4.51 -14.58 0.37
CA PHE A 7 -5.66 -14.60 1.29
C PHE A 7 -6.53 -13.37 1.00
N HIS A 8 -7.83 -13.54 1.04
CA HIS A 8 -8.76 -12.43 0.92
C HIS A 8 -10.02 -12.66 1.76
N SER A 9 -10.60 -11.59 2.23
CA SER A 9 -11.86 -11.61 2.96
C SER A 9 -13.01 -12.03 2.05
N LYS A 10 -14.09 -12.47 2.67
CA LYS A 10 -15.37 -12.70 1.96
C LYS A 10 -15.80 -11.43 1.23
N GLY A 11 -16.35 -11.58 0.03
CA GLY A 11 -16.77 -10.44 -0.79
C GLY A 11 -15.66 -9.83 -1.65
N ILE A 12 -14.42 -10.32 -1.56
CA ILE A 12 -13.33 -9.99 -2.48
C ILE A 12 -13.12 -11.13 -3.46
N SER A 13 -12.82 -10.79 -4.70
CA SER A 13 -12.35 -11.73 -5.72
C SER A 13 -11.01 -11.28 -6.27
N ILE A 14 -10.11 -12.23 -6.47
CA ILE A 14 -8.79 -12.01 -7.08
C ILE A 14 -8.75 -12.76 -8.40
N SER A 15 -8.56 -12.03 -9.50
CA SER A 15 -8.36 -12.60 -10.83
C SER A 15 -6.89 -12.54 -11.20
N LEU A 16 -6.31 -13.68 -11.54
CA LEU A 16 -4.91 -13.82 -11.86
C LEU A 16 -4.74 -14.23 -13.33
N ASN A 17 -4.00 -13.43 -14.09
CA ASN A 17 -3.59 -13.75 -15.47
C ASN A 17 -2.07 -13.88 -15.54
N ALA A 18 -1.57 -15.10 -15.48
CA ALA A 18 -0.14 -15.38 -15.48
C ALA A 18 0.55 -14.99 -16.80
N LYS A 19 -0.12 -15.12 -17.94
CA LYS A 19 0.45 -14.76 -19.25
C LYS A 19 0.69 -13.25 -19.38
N LYS A 20 -0.20 -12.44 -18.82
CA LYS A 20 -0.10 -10.97 -18.82
C LYS A 20 0.59 -10.44 -17.57
N GLN A 21 0.87 -11.29 -16.59
CA GLN A 21 1.38 -10.91 -15.27
C GLN A 21 0.47 -9.86 -14.60
N HIS A 22 -0.83 -10.08 -14.62
CA HIS A 22 -1.84 -9.20 -14.03
C HIS A 22 -2.57 -9.87 -12.89
N ILE A 23 -2.73 -9.13 -11.79
CA ILE A 23 -3.60 -9.45 -10.67
C ILE A 23 -4.63 -8.33 -10.56
N VAL A 24 -5.90 -8.69 -10.62
CA VAL A 24 -7.01 -7.74 -10.49
C VAL A 24 -7.81 -8.10 -9.23
N ILE A 25 -7.94 -7.13 -8.34
CA ILE A 25 -8.70 -7.24 -7.09
C ILE A 25 -10.02 -6.53 -7.28
N LYS A 26 -11.12 -7.22 -6.99
CA LYS A 26 -12.48 -6.69 -7.10
C LYS A 26 -13.24 -6.92 -5.80
N ASN A 27 -14.03 -5.93 -5.43
CA ASN A 27 -15.03 -6.08 -4.42
C ASN A 27 -16.33 -6.56 -5.08
N SER A 28 -16.91 -7.65 -4.59
CA SER A 28 -18.13 -8.24 -5.14
C SER A 28 -19.38 -7.95 -4.31
N SER A 29 -19.24 -7.39 -3.10
CA SER A 29 -20.36 -7.06 -2.24
C SER A 29 -20.14 -5.76 -1.46
N LEU A 30 -21.13 -4.89 -1.49
CA LEU A 30 -21.21 -3.75 -0.60
C LEU A 30 -21.73 -4.26 0.75
N GLY A 31 -20.90 -4.28 1.79
CA GLY A 31 -21.38 -4.49 3.15
C GLY A 31 -20.72 -5.57 4.01
N ASP A 32 -19.77 -6.35 3.51
CA ASP A 32 -18.99 -7.23 4.38
C ASP A 32 -17.87 -6.43 5.07
N LYS A 33 -17.74 -6.60 6.39
CA LYS A 33 -16.62 -6.11 7.18
C LYS A 33 -15.32 -6.79 6.70
N ASP A 34 -14.21 -6.10 6.81
CA ASP A 34 -12.87 -6.65 6.54
C ASP A 34 -12.60 -6.99 5.07
N GLN A 35 -12.88 -6.07 4.15
CA GLN A 35 -12.52 -6.26 2.75
C GLN A 35 -11.03 -6.04 2.52
N GLN A 36 -10.25 -7.04 2.86
CA GLN A 36 -8.79 -7.02 2.83
C GLN A 36 -8.21 -8.14 2.00
N VAL A 37 -7.01 -7.90 1.47
CA VAL A 37 -6.21 -8.86 0.72
C VAL A 37 -4.82 -8.92 1.34
N SER A 38 -4.33 -10.13 1.59
CA SER A 38 -2.95 -10.39 1.96
C SER A 38 -2.27 -11.24 0.90
N ILE A 39 -1.09 -10.83 0.47
CA ILE A 39 -0.25 -11.52 -0.51
C ILE A 39 1.10 -11.75 0.15
N SER A 40 1.48 -13.01 0.32
CA SER A 40 2.68 -13.35 1.10
C SER A 40 3.51 -14.45 0.46
N GLY A 41 4.82 -14.40 0.73
CA GLY A 41 5.80 -15.39 0.28
C GLY A 41 6.14 -15.30 -1.20
N GLY A 42 7.22 -15.99 -1.58
CA GLY A 42 7.66 -16.10 -2.96
C GLY A 42 8.17 -14.80 -3.59
N VAL A 43 8.14 -14.75 -4.92
CA VAL A 43 8.63 -13.64 -5.73
C VAL A 43 7.61 -13.24 -6.78
N LEU A 44 7.28 -11.97 -6.84
CA LEU A 44 6.49 -11.36 -7.93
C LEU A 44 7.38 -10.47 -8.77
N LYS A 45 7.67 -10.89 -10.00
CA LYS A 45 8.50 -10.13 -10.95
C LYS A 45 7.69 -9.69 -12.16
N GLY A 46 7.67 -8.37 -12.44
CA GLY A 46 7.00 -7.80 -13.61
C GLY A 46 5.47 -7.78 -13.51
N TRP A 47 4.91 -7.96 -12.33
CA TRP A 47 3.46 -8.01 -12.16
C TRP A 47 2.82 -6.62 -12.07
N LYS A 48 1.62 -6.52 -12.62
CA LYS A 48 0.72 -5.39 -12.43
C LYS A 48 -0.43 -5.82 -11.54
N ILE A 49 -0.55 -5.18 -10.38
CA ILE A 49 -1.55 -5.49 -9.37
C ILE A 49 -2.43 -4.26 -9.21
N HIS A 50 -3.72 -4.40 -9.39
CA HIS A 50 -4.61 -3.25 -9.29
C HIS A 50 -6.00 -3.63 -8.78
N THR A 51 -6.63 -2.67 -8.12
CA THR A 51 -8.06 -2.71 -7.85
C THR A 51 -8.82 -2.34 -9.12
N SER A 52 -9.90 -3.04 -9.44
CA SER A 52 -10.71 -2.69 -10.61
C SER A 52 -11.45 -1.37 -10.40
N GLU A 53 -11.80 -0.71 -11.50
CA GLU A 53 -12.60 0.51 -11.47
C GLU A 53 -13.90 0.31 -10.68
N GLY A 54 -14.27 1.30 -9.87
CA GLY A 54 -15.42 1.24 -8.97
C GLY A 54 -15.24 0.37 -7.73
N THR A 55 -14.11 -0.31 -7.58
CA THR A 55 -13.80 -1.07 -6.36
C THR A 55 -13.38 -0.11 -5.24
N ARG A 56 -14.05 -0.24 -4.09
CA ARG A 56 -13.61 0.39 -2.83
C ARG A 56 -13.33 -0.72 -1.83
N LEU A 57 -12.10 -0.82 -1.38
CA LEU A 57 -11.68 -1.81 -0.38
C LEU A 57 -11.93 -1.28 1.04
N GLY A 58 -12.11 -2.21 1.97
CA GLY A 58 -12.35 -1.92 3.38
C GLY A 58 -13.79 -1.47 3.66
N TYR A 59 -14.16 -1.54 4.95
CA TYR A 59 -15.44 -1.10 5.47
C TYR A 59 -15.32 0.32 6.05
N PRO A 60 -16.38 1.12 6.13
CA PRO A 60 -16.36 2.39 6.84
C PRO A 60 -15.92 2.15 8.29
N PHE A 61 -14.75 2.63 8.59
CA PHE A 61 -14.00 2.44 9.82
C PHE A 61 -14.73 3.10 11.00
N ASN A 62 -14.78 2.40 12.12
CA ASN A 62 -15.09 3.00 13.40
C ASN A 62 -13.76 3.17 14.14
N GLU A 63 -13.47 4.34 14.72
CA GLU A 63 -12.19 4.67 15.38
C GLU A 63 -11.76 3.66 16.45
N ASN A 64 -12.69 2.83 16.93
CA ASN A 64 -12.44 1.77 17.89
C ASN A 64 -11.99 0.44 17.26
N ASP A 65 -12.07 0.29 15.93
CA ASP A 65 -11.76 -0.93 15.20
C ASP A 65 -10.59 -0.71 14.22
N ARG A 66 -9.40 -0.33 14.74
CA ARG A 66 -8.21 -0.08 13.90
C ARG A 66 -7.68 -1.34 13.22
N LEU A 67 -7.90 -2.48 13.82
CA LEU A 67 -7.43 -3.77 13.31
C LEU A 67 -8.61 -4.58 12.80
N SER A 68 -8.42 -5.21 11.64
CA SER A 68 -9.34 -6.24 11.16
C SER A 68 -9.29 -7.50 12.04
N ASN A 69 -10.21 -8.42 11.80
CA ASN A 69 -10.16 -9.76 12.43
C ASN A 69 -8.85 -10.53 12.09
N SER A 70 -8.14 -10.14 11.06
CA SER A 70 -6.82 -10.66 10.69
C SER A 70 -5.65 -9.91 11.34
N HIS A 71 -5.93 -8.92 12.19
CA HIS A 71 -4.94 -8.03 12.80
C HIS A 71 -4.05 -7.27 11.79
N LEU A 72 -4.54 -7.09 10.56
CA LEU A 72 -3.88 -6.29 9.53
C LEU A 72 -4.52 -4.92 9.42
N THR A 73 -3.71 -3.90 9.17
CA THR A 73 -4.13 -2.51 8.98
C THR A 73 -4.41 -2.21 7.51
N GLY A 74 -3.70 -2.88 6.60
CA GLY A 74 -3.78 -2.65 5.16
C GLY A 74 -5.01 -3.23 4.47
N CYS A 75 -5.62 -2.47 3.55
CA CYS A 75 -6.57 -3.02 2.60
C CYS A 75 -5.91 -4.05 1.69
N ILE A 76 -4.70 -3.76 1.24
CA ILE A 76 -3.81 -4.71 0.57
C ILE A 76 -2.51 -4.77 1.36
N THR A 77 -2.17 -5.95 1.86
CA THR A 77 -0.93 -6.17 2.59
C THR A 77 -0.05 -7.13 1.81
N PHE A 78 1.20 -6.73 1.61
CA PHE A 78 2.27 -7.63 1.16
C PHE A 78 3.16 -7.95 2.34
N SER A 79 3.40 -9.24 2.59
CA SER A 79 4.25 -9.66 3.72
C SER A 79 5.21 -10.78 3.34
N ASP A 80 6.45 -10.70 3.85
CA ASP A 80 7.47 -11.74 3.66
C ASP A 80 7.65 -12.13 2.17
N ILE A 81 7.67 -11.16 1.28
CA ILE A 81 7.65 -11.37 -0.18
C ILE A 81 8.74 -10.52 -0.87
N GLU A 82 9.22 -11.00 -2.01
CA GLU A 82 10.08 -10.22 -2.89
C GLU A 82 9.28 -9.67 -4.08
N LEU A 83 9.35 -8.36 -4.29
CA LEU A 83 8.70 -7.64 -5.38
C LEU A 83 9.75 -7.04 -6.32
N LEU A 84 9.73 -7.44 -7.59
CA LEU A 84 10.67 -6.97 -8.60
C LEU A 84 9.92 -6.35 -9.78
N GLU A 85 10.27 -5.13 -10.15
CA GLU A 85 9.68 -4.46 -11.33
C GLU A 85 8.14 -4.49 -11.31
N THR A 86 7.56 -4.38 -10.11
CA THR A 86 6.13 -4.55 -9.88
C THR A 86 5.42 -3.19 -9.84
N THR A 87 4.26 -3.12 -10.47
CA THR A 87 3.40 -1.94 -10.43
C THR A 87 2.14 -2.25 -9.63
N ILE A 88 1.82 -1.39 -8.66
CA ILE A 88 0.65 -1.52 -7.78
C ILE A 88 -0.20 -0.28 -7.94
N SER A 89 -1.49 -0.44 -8.23
CA SER A 89 -2.43 0.66 -8.37
C SER A 89 -3.68 0.40 -7.55
N ILE A 90 -3.95 1.27 -6.58
CA ILE A 90 -5.05 1.12 -5.62
C ILE A 90 -5.99 2.30 -5.77
N GLY A 91 -7.25 2.01 -5.97
CA GLY A 91 -8.35 2.97 -5.94
C GLY A 91 -8.82 3.27 -4.50
N PRO A 92 -10.05 3.78 -4.36
CA PRO A 92 -10.57 4.18 -3.05
C PRO A 92 -10.51 3.08 -2.02
N SER A 93 -10.06 3.42 -0.81
CA SER A 93 -9.91 2.48 0.31
C SER A 93 -10.40 3.08 1.63
N ASN A 94 -10.90 2.21 2.52
CA ASN A 94 -11.46 2.60 3.82
C ASN A 94 -10.72 1.95 5.00
N CYS A 95 -9.61 1.22 4.77
CA CYS A 95 -8.78 0.67 5.85
C CYS A 95 -7.94 1.76 6.52
N GLU A 96 -7.19 1.40 7.54
CA GLU A 96 -6.19 2.28 8.14
C GLU A 96 -5.12 2.62 7.10
N ASP A 97 -4.59 1.60 6.41
CA ASP A 97 -3.67 1.78 5.29
C ASP A 97 -4.31 1.30 4.00
N ALA A 98 -4.17 2.05 2.91
CA ALA A 98 -4.60 1.54 1.61
C ALA A 98 -3.66 0.40 1.16
N LEU A 99 -2.37 0.56 1.37
CA LEU A 99 -1.30 -0.40 1.06
C LEU A 99 -0.35 -0.53 2.25
N HIS A 100 -0.10 -1.76 2.69
CA HIS A 100 0.84 -2.05 3.75
C HIS A 100 1.90 -3.06 3.29
N PHE A 101 3.17 -2.72 3.48
CA PHE A 101 4.33 -3.60 3.24
C PHE A 101 4.95 -4.03 4.57
N VAL A 102 5.05 -5.33 4.81
CA VAL A 102 5.65 -5.88 6.03
C VAL A 102 6.75 -6.87 5.66
N ARG A 103 7.98 -6.59 6.00
CA ARG A 103 9.16 -7.43 5.66
C ARG A 103 9.26 -7.75 4.16
N VAL A 104 9.07 -6.71 3.34
CA VAL A 104 9.14 -6.80 1.88
C VAL A 104 10.55 -6.44 1.40
N LEU A 105 11.06 -7.22 0.46
CA LEU A 105 12.22 -6.86 -0.35
C LEU A 105 11.71 -6.36 -1.71
N GLY A 106 11.84 -5.06 -1.97
CA GLY A 106 11.30 -4.42 -3.16
C GLY A 106 12.38 -3.80 -4.04
N ARG A 107 12.32 -4.07 -5.36
CA ARG A 107 13.21 -3.42 -6.31
C ARG A 107 12.46 -2.92 -7.53
N ASN A 108 12.60 -1.62 -7.81
CA ASN A 108 11.95 -0.94 -8.94
C ASN A 108 10.42 -1.02 -8.86
N ILE A 109 9.87 -0.66 -7.71
CA ILE A 109 8.45 -0.69 -7.43
C ILE A 109 7.81 0.63 -7.83
N LYS A 110 6.65 0.55 -8.48
CA LYS A 110 5.79 1.70 -8.79
C LYS A 110 4.48 1.56 -8.06
N VAL A 111 4.07 2.62 -7.36
CA VAL A 111 2.82 2.65 -6.61
C VAL A 111 2.01 3.87 -7.03
N LEU A 112 0.73 3.65 -7.31
CA LEU A 112 -0.28 4.66 -7.47
C LEU A 112 -1.42 4.40 -6.49
N ILE A 113 -1.72 5.36 -5.63
CA ILE A 113 -2.84 5.26 -4.68
C ILE A 113 -3.74 6.48 -4.83
N GLN A 114 -5.05 6.24 -4.85
CA GLN A 114 -6.06 7.29 -4.94
C GLN A 114 -7.13 7.09 -3.86
N ASP A 115 -7.47 8.18 -3.14
CA ASP A 115 -8.55 8.19 -2.16
C ASP A 115 -8.38 7.20 -0.99
N ALA A 116 -7.24 7.22 -0.33
CA ALA A 116 -7.07 6.54 0.94
C ALA A 116 -7.79 7.29 2.05
N ARG A 117 -8.57 6.58 2.88
CA ARG A 117 -9.30 7.19 3.97
C ARG A 117 -8.42 7.68 5.11
N SER A 118 -7.35 6.96 5.44
CA SER A 118 -6.35 7.31 6.43
C SER A 118 -4.98 7.31 5.75
N ASP A 119 -4.06 6.43 6.11
CA ASP A 119 -2.75 6.39 5.47
C ASP A 119 -2.82 5.75 4.08
N ALA A 120 -2.10 6.32 3.12
CA ALA A 120 -2.10 5.72 1.79
C ALA A 120 -1.10 4.56 1.71
N LEU A 121 0.11 4.74 2.17
CA LEU A 121 1.17 3.74 2.16
C LEU A 121 1.82 3.64 3.53
N ASP A 122 1.78 2.46 4.12
CA ASP A 122 2.59 2.09 5.28
C ASP A 122 3.64 1.05 4.90
N ALA A 123 4.85 1.13 5.45
CA ALA A 123 5.92 0.18 5.19
C ALA A 123 6.76 -0.08 6.45
N ASP A 124 6.73 -1.33 6.91
CA ASP A 124 7.41 -1.79 8.11
C ASP A 124 8.48 -2.84 7.82
N PHE A 125 9.65 -2.72 8.47
CA PHE A 125 10.73 -3.72 8.43
C PHE A 125 11.15 -4.10 7.00
N SER A 126 10.98 -3.20 6.05
CA SER A 126 11.12 -3.49 4.62
C SER A 126 12.35 -2.82 4.03
N ASN A 127 12.84 -3.37 2.91
CA ASN A 127 13.91 -2.75 2.14
C ASN A 127 13.42 -2.58 0.71
N ILE A 128 13.04 -1.36 0.34
CA ILE A 128 12.35 -1.12 -0.92
C ILE A 128 12.96 0.04 -1.69
N PHE A 129 13.21 -0.20 -2.98
CA PHE A 129 13.48 0.85 -3.96
C PHE A 129 12.20 1.13 -4.76
N PHE A 130 11.61 2.28 -4.50
CA PHE A 130 10.50 2.82 -5.27
C PHE A 130 11.03 3.67 -6.43
N SER A 131 10.69 3.31 -7.66
CA SER A 131 10.96 4.14 -8.84
C SER A 131 9.93 5.25 -9.01
N SER A 132 8.69 5.04 -8.57
CA SER A 132 7.64 6.07 -8.50
C SER A 132 6.67 5.79 -7.37
N LEU A 133 6.31 6.84 -6.62
CA LEU A 133 5.23 6.87 -5.65
C LEU A 133 4.31 8.03 -6.01
N ASP A 134 3.12 7.74 -6.50
CA ASP A 134 2.11 8.73 -6.87
C ASP A 134 0.90 8.55 -5.97
N ILE A 135 0.64 9.50 -5.08
CA ILE A 135 -0.43 9.43 -4.07
C ILE A 135 -1.30 10.67 -4.17
N PHE A 136 -2.61 10.44 -4.32
CA PHE A 136 -3.61 11.48 -4.45
C PHE A 136 -4.71 11.27 -3.42
N ARG A 137 -4.81 12.15 -2.45
CA ARG A 137 -5.75 12.15 -1.33
C ARG A 137 -5.55 10.99 -0.35
N ALA A 138 -4.84 11.28 0.72
CA ALA A 138 -4.80 10.48 1.94
C ALA A 138 -5.44 11.27 3.08
N GLY A 139 -6.25 10.62 3.88
CA GLY A 139 -6.94 11.29 4.99
C GLY A 139 -6.01 11.60 6.16
N ASN A 140 -4.86 10.92 6.26
CA ASN A 140 -3.81 11.12 7.23
C ASN A 140 -2.46 11.26 6.51
N ASP A 141 -1.51 10.33 6.66
CA ASP A 141 -0.20 10.41 6.01
C ASP A 141 -0.25 9.85 4.59
N CYS A 142 0.42 10.49 3.64
CA CYS A 142 0.58 9.87 2.32
C CYS A 142 1.52 8.66 2.41
N ILE A 143 2.61 8.78 3.16
CA ILE A 143 3.61 7.73 3.33
C ILE A 143 4.03 7.68 4.80
N ASP A 144 3.93 6.52 5.46
CA ASP A 144 4.59 6.22 6.74
C ASP A 144 5.57 5.05 6.54
N MET A 145 6.80 5.19 7.02
CA MET A 145 7.86 4.19 6.85
C MET A 145 8.61 3.99 8.16
N SER A 146 8.62 2.77 8.65
CA SER A 146 9.31 2.40 9.89
C SER A 146 10.27 1.22 9.70
N SER A 147 11.36 1.23 10.47
CA SER A 147 12.28 0.09 10.63
C SER A 147 12.75 -0.55 9.33
N GLY A 148 13.38 0.22 8.45
CA GLY A 148 13.85 -0.32 7.18
C GLY A 148 14.73 0.62 6.38
N THR A 149 14.97 0.26 5.12
CA THR A 149 15.72 1.10 4.18
C THR A 149 14.87 1.36 2.94
N TYR A 150 14.57 2.61 2.70
CA TYR A 150 13.69 3.03 1.63
C TYR A 150 14.38 4.02 0.71
N LEU A 151 14.44 3.68 -0.56
CA LEU A 151 14.99 4.54 -1.60
C LEU A 151 13.84 4.98 -2.50
N ILE A 152 13.60 6.27 -2.61
CA ILE A 152 12.53 6.83 -3.42
C ILE A 152 13.15 7.67 -4.52
N GLN A 153 13.00 7.25 -5.77
CA GLN A 153 13.52 8.00 -6.91
C GLN A 153 12.63 9.20 -7.22
N THR A 154 11.33 9.01 -7.29
CA THR A 154 10.36 10.09 -7.52
C THR A 154 9.11 9.87 -6.69
N ALA A 155 8.62 10.92 -6.04
CA ALA A 155 7.33 10.92 -5.37
C ALA A 155 6.52 12.17 -5.74
N VAL A 156 5.24 11.98 -6.03
CA VAL A 156 4.24 13.03 -6.19
C VAL A 156 3.13 12.77 -5.19
N LEU A 157 3.05 13.62 -4.16
CA LEU A 157 2.15 13.46 -3.03
C LEU A 157 1.22 14.68 -2.98
N MET A 158 -0.07 14.45 -3.14
CA MET A 158 -1.07 15.52 -3.21
C MET A 158 -2.20 15.28 -2.22
N GLN A 159 -2.53 16.32 -1.43
CA GLN A 159 -3.64 16.31 -0.48
C GLN A 159 -3.50 15.22 0.60
N CYS A 160 -2.36 15.23 1.29
CA CYS A 160 -2.13 14.41 2.48
C CYS A 160 -2.72 15.13 3.70
N GLY A 161 -3.58 14.46 4.46
CA GLY A 161 -4.32 15.09 5.57
C GLY A 161 -3.43 15.54 6.73
N ASP A 162 -2.32 14.85 6.98
CA ASP A 162 -1.32 15.24 7.97
C ASP A 162 0.06 15.39 7.31
N LYS A 163 0.78 14.31 7.02
CA LYS A 163 2.16 14.36 6.51
C LYS A 163 2.26 13.88 5.07
N GLY A 164 3.13 14.53 4.30
CA GLY A 164 3.57 13.98 3.02
C GLY A 164 4.36 12.69 3.22
N ILE A 165 5.42 12.74 4.02
CA ILE A 165 6.25 11.59 4.38
C ILE A 165 6.55 11.60 5.87
N SER A 166 6.28 10.50 6.55
CA SER A 166 6.60 10.20 7.93
C SER A 166 7.70 9.13 7.95
N GLY A 167 8.87 9.48 8.47
CA GLY A 167 9.96 8.55 8.74
C GLY A 167 9.95 8.13 10.19
N GLY A 168 9.50 6.91 10.47
CA GLY A 168 9.43 6.35 11.79
C GLY A 168 10.76 5.83 12.31
N GLU A 169 10.74 5.24 13.51
CA GLU A 169 11.90 4.74 14.22
C GLU A 169 12.73 3.75 13.40
N LYS A 170 14.06 3.86 13.46
CA LYS A 170 15.02 2.98 12.79
C LYS A 170 14.85 2.90 11.27
N SER A 171 14.17 3.86 10.65
CA SER A 171 14.08 3.96 9.20
C SER A 171 15.24 4.74 8.60
N LYS A 172 15.66 4.34 7.39
CA LYS A 172 16.60 5.07 6.55
C LYS A 172 15.93 5.40 5.23
N ILE A 173 15.59 6.67 5.03
CA ILE A 173 14.87 7.11 3.84
C ILE A 173 15.78 8.02 3.01
N LYS A 174 15.96 7.66 1.73
CA LYS A 174 16.66 8.49 0.76
C LYS A 174 15.72 8.82 -0.39
N ILE A 175 15.56 10.12 -0.65
CA ILE A 175 14.66 10.62 -1.68
C ILE A 175 15.47 11.41 -2.69
N THR A 176 15.25 11.18 -3.98
CA THR A 176 15.92 11.92 -5.07
C THR A 176 15.07 13.09 -5.53
N ASN A 177 13.80 12.85 -5.86
CA ASN A 177 12.87 13.90 -6.27
C ASN A 177 11.54 13.72 -5.53
N VAL A 178 11.03 14.80 -4.97
CA VAL A 178 9.72 14.80 -4.30
C VAL A 178 8.98 16.09 -4.58
N SER A 179 7.69 15.97 -4.86
CA SER A 179 6.74 17.06 -4.87
C SER A 179 5.63 16.75 -3.87
N ILE A 180 5.41 17.64 -2.91
CA ILE A 180 4.36 17.50 -1.89
C ILE A 180 3.51 18.76 -1.97
N ASP A 181 2.20 18.57 -2.14
CA ASP A 181 1.24 19.66 -2.20
C ASP A 181 0.00 19.33 -1.38
N GLY A 182 -0.45 20.27 -0.53
CA GLY A 182 -1.65 20.12 0.27
C GLY A 182 -1.49 19.15 1.45
N SER A 183 -0.37 19.17 2.16
CA SER A 183 -0.17 18.50 3.46
C SER A 183 0.02 19.51 4.60
N LEU A 184 -0.31 19.11 5.83
CA LEU A 184 0.01 19.94 7.02
C LEU A 184 1.51 20.00 7.26
N LEU A 185 2.18 18.84 7.14
CA LEU A 185 3.63 18.71 7.27
C LEU A 185 4.19 18.03 6.02
N GLY A 186 5.31 18.55 5.50
CA GLY A 186 5.93 17.98 4.31
C GLY A 186 6.59 16.63 4.62
N ILE A 187 7.74 16.66 5.26
CA ILE A 187 8.53 15.49 5.65
C ILE A 187 8.85 15.57 7.13
N VAL A 188 8.56 14.51 7.87
CA VAL A 188 8.80 14.41 9.31
C VAL A 188 9.65 13.18 9.59
N SER A 189 10.70 13.34 10.39
CA SER A 189 11.44 12.23 10.99
C SER A 189 11.04 12.09 12.45
N LYS A 190 10.70 10.87 12.84
CA LYS A 190 10.44 10.48 14.24
C LYS A 190 11.67 9.74 14.75
N ASP A 191 12.11 10.04 15.96
CA ASP A 191 13.26 9.39 16.61
C ASP A 191 12.91 7.97 17.10
#